data_35fad9e648c7f67bb666c1bd879c22d0
#
_entry.id   35fad9e648c7f67bb666c1bd879c22d0
#
_cell.length_a   1.000
_cell.length_b   1.000
_cell.length_c   1.000
_cell.angle_alpha   90.00
_cell.angle_beta   90.00
_cell.angle_gamma   90.00
#
_symmetry.space_group_name_H-M   'P 1'
#
loop_
_entity.id
_entity.type
_entity.pdbx_description
1 polymer ?
#
loop_
_entity_poly.entity_id
_entity_poly.type
_entity_poly.pdbx_seq_one_letter_code
_entity_poly.pdbx_strand_id
1 'polypeptide(L)'
;MMFDTAFDLLMTHEGNYSDHKADPGGKTRFGVTEAVAREVGYRGDMRELPLDLARRIYLERYWNPVRASELPVRVRYAVFDAAVNSGVGQSAKWLQRAAGVTADGVIGPRTLAAANAANPDALLCRLLAQRLRFMADLPTWPAFGRGWARRITSLMEG
;
A
#
# COMPACT_ATOMS: atom_id res chain seq x y z
N MET A 1 0.17 14.94 3.10
CA MET A 1 -0.98 14.01 3.08
C MET A 1 -1.07 13.31 4.42
N MET A 2 -2.24 13.34 5.04
CA MET A 2 -2.54 12.64 6.29
C MET A 2 -3.16 11.27 5.98
N PHE A 3 -3.20 10.38 6.98
CA PHE A 3 -3.73 9.03 6.80
C PHE A 3 -5.16 9.00 6.25
N ASP A 4 -6.07 9.83 6.79
CA ASP A 4 -7.48 9.82 6.35
C ASP A 4 -7.62 10.14 4.87
N THR A 5 -6.91 11.16 4.38
CA THR A 5 -6.89 11.48 2.94
C THR A 5 -6.33 10.33 2.11
N ALA A 6 -5.26 9.68 2.59
CA ALA A 6 -4.66 8.54 1.91
C ALA A 6 -5.60 7.32 1.89
N PHE A 7 -6.30 7.07 2.99
CA PHE A 7 -7.29 6.01 3.07
C PHE A 7 -8.48 6.26 2.13
N ASP A 8 -9.03 7.46 2.12
CA ASP A 8 -10.15 7.81 1.25
C ASP A 8 -9.78 7.69 -0.22
N LEU A 9 -8.57 8.12 -0.60
CA LEU A 9 -8.04 7.94 -1.95
C LEU A 9 -7.87 6.45 -2.31
N LEU A 10 -7.35 5.63 -1.40
CA LEU A 10 -7.23 4.19 -1.58
C LEU A 10 -8.60 3.55 -1.83
N MET A 11 -9.63 3.94 -1.07
CA MET A 11 -10.99 3.40 -1.21
C MET A 11 -11.65 3.72 -2.55
N THR A 12 -11.19 4.72 -3.28
CA THR A 12 -11.67 4.96 -4.66
C THR A 12 -11.27 3.84 -5.62
N HIS A 13 -10.22 3.08 -5.28
CA HIS A 13 -9.70 1.98 -6.09
C HIS A 13 -10.16 0.60 -5.58
N GLU A 14 -10.65 0.51 -4.34
CA GLU A 14 -11.10 -0.74 -3.73
C GLU A 14 -12.60 -0.93 -3.92
N GLY A 15 -13.03 -2.17 -4.22
CA GLY A 15 -14.44 -2.53 -4.32
C GLY A 15 -15.14 -2.52 -2.95
N ASN A 16 -16.44 -2.20 -2.93
CA ASN A 16 -17.20 -2.17 -1.69
C ASN A 16 -17.36 -3.56 -1.05
N TYR A 17 -17.74 -4.57 -1.84
CA TYR A 17 -17.91 -5.94 -1.36
C TYR A 17 -17.65 -6.93 -2.51
N SER A 18 -16.95 -8.01 -2.20
CA SER A 18 -16.73 -9.14 -3.12
C SER A 18 -16.89 -10.47 -2.38
N ASP A 19 -17.52 -11.44 -3.04
CA ASP A 19 -17.66 -12.82 -2.57
C ASP A 19 -17.50 -13.78 -3.76
N HIS A 20 -16.32 -13.71 -4.39
CA HIS A 20 -16.01 -14.60 -5.49
C HIS A 20 -15.42 -15.92 -4.95
N LYS A 21 -16.08 -17.05 -5.24
CA LYS A 21 -15.63 -18.39 -4.85
C LYS A 21 -14.24 -18.76 -5.39
N ALA A 22 -13.78 -18.06 -6.42
CA ALA A 22 -12.45 -18.23 -7.01
C ALA A 22 -11.39 -17.29 -6.41
N ASP A 23 -11.78 -16.37 -5.52
CA ASP A 23 -10.86 -15.45 -4.86
C ASP A 23 -10.28 -16.14 -3.61
N PRO A 24 -8.94 -16.32 -3.51
CA PRO A 24 -8.31 -16.90 -2.32
C PRO A 24 -8.61 -16.15 -1.02
N GLY A 25 -8.98 -14.88 -1.11
CA GLY A 25 -9.35 -14.04 0.03
C GLY A 25 -10.77 -14.25 0.57
N GLY A 26 -11.63 -14.98 -0.14
CA GLY A 26 -13.04 -15.17 0.23
C GLY A 26 -13.82 -13.87 0.28
N LYS A 27 -14.78 -13.77 1.23
CA LYS A 27 -15.57 -12.55 1.43
C LYS A 27 -14.67 -11.37 1.80
N THR A 28 -14.81 -10.28 1.05
CA THR A 28 -13.99 -9.08 1.19
C THR A 28 -14.86 -7.84 1.19
N ARG A 29 -14.64 -6.91 2.10
CA ARG A 29 -15.26 -5.58 2.08
C ARG A 29 -14.21 -4.50 2.35
N PHE A 30 -14.26 -3.42 1.58
CA PHE A 30 -13.26 -2.35 1.65
C PHE A 30 -11.82 -2.86 1.56
N GLY A 31 -11.57 -3.93 0.77
CA GLY A 31 -10.26 -4.58 0.70
C GLY A 31 -9.86 -5.42 1.93
N VAL A 32 -10.70 -5.49 2.96
CA VAL A 32 -10.47 -6.32 4.16
C VAL A 32 -11.08 -7.69 3.94
N THR A 33 -10.25 -8.73 4.00
CA THR A 33 -10.71 -10.13 3.93
C THR A 33 -11.39 -10.57 5.23
N GLU A 34 -12.24 -11.58 5.14
CA GLU A 34 -12.88 -12.15 6.33
C GLU A 34 -11.86 -12.65 7.36
N ALA A 35 -10.78 -13.27 6.92
CA ALA A 35 -9.71 -13.72 7.82
C ALA A 35 -9.13 -12.56 8.64
N VAL A 36 -8.78 -11.45 8.00
CA VAL A 36 -8.27 -10.25 8.68
C VAL A 36 -9.32 -9.65 9.62
N ALA A 37 -10.59 -9.60 9.21
CA ALA A 37 -11.67 -9.11 10.07
C ALA A 37 -11.81 -9.98 11.35
N ARG A 38 -11.72 -11.31 11.22
CA ARG A 38 -11.78 -12.24 12.35
C ARG A 38 -10.57 -12.10 13.30
N GLU A 39 -9.37 -11.88 12.77
CA GLU A 39 -8.18 -11.63 13.58
C GLU A 39 -8.31 -10.41 14.51
N VAL A 40 -8.96 -9.34 14.03
CA VAL A 40 -9.20 -8.13 14.83
C VAL A 40 -10.47 -8.20 15.68
N GLY A 41 -11.11 -9.39 15.75
CA GLY A 41 -12.25 -9.65 16.63
C GLY A 41 -13.63 -9.37 16.04
N TYR A 42 -13.73 -8.98 14.78
CA TYR A 42 -15.03 -8.79 14.13
C TYR A 42 -15.70 -10.15 13.88
N ARG A 43 -16.95 -10.31 14.29
CA ARG A 43 -17.73 -11.57 14.18
C ARG A 43 -19.04 -11.42 13.37
N GLY A 44 -19.33 -10.20 12.89
CA GLY A 44 -20.51 -9.89 12.09
C GLY A 44 -20.43 -10.37 10.64
N ASP A 45 -21.49 -10.11 9.88
CA ASP A 45 -21.51 -10.33 8.44
C ASP A 45 -20.51 -9.37 7.75
N MET A 46 -19.73 -9.88 6.81
CA MET A 46 -18.77 -9.06 6.08
C MET A 46 -19.42 -7.95 5.25
N ARG A 47 -20.68 -8.12 4.84
CA ARG A 47 -21.45 -7.06 4.17
C ARG A 47 -21.71 -5.85 5.07
N GLU A 48 -21.66 -6.05 6.40
CA GLU A 48 -21.90 -5.03 7.42
C GLU A 48 -20.62 -4.55 8.10
N LEU A 49 -19.43 -4.97 7.59
CA LEU A 49 -18.14 -4.53 8.17
C LEU A 49 -18.12 -3.00 8.21
N PRO A 50 -17.94 -2.38 9.40
CA PRO A 50 -17.90 -0.93 9.51
C PRO A 50 -16.69 -0.33 8.79
N LEU A 51 -16.88 0.79 8.09
CA LEU A 51 -15.79 1.52 7.41
C LEU A 51 -14.71 1.95 8.41
N ASP A 52 -15.11 2.37 9.62
CA ASP A 52 -14.16 2.77 10.67
C ASP A 52 -13.27 1.61 11.14
N LEU A 53 -13.79 0.38 11.13
CA LEU A 53 -12.99 -0.79 11.42
C LEU A 53 -11.98 -1.06 10.30
N ALA A 54 -12.41 -0.96 9.04
CA ALA A 54 -11.50 -1.05 7.91
C ALA A 54 -10.40 0.03 8.00
N ARG A 55 -10.76 1.30 8.26
CA ARG A 55 -9.84 2.42 8.45
C ARG A 55 -8.78 2.11 9.54
N ARG A 56 -9.20 1.61 10.69
CA ARG A 56 -8.28 1.21 11.76
C ARG A 56 -7.33 0.08 11.34
N ILE A 57 -7.83 -0.93 10.63
CA ILE A 57 -7.01 -2.03 10.12
C ILE A 57 -5.92 -1.50 9.18
N TYR A 58 -6.27 -0.60 8.25
CA TYR A 58 -5.30 -0.02 7.31
C TYR A 58 -4.27 0.86 8.01
N LEU A 59 -4.67 1.63 9.03
CA LEU A 59 -3.76 2.42 9.85
C LEU A 59 -2.73 1.53 10.55
N GLU A 60 -3.21 0.50 11.26
CA GLU A 60 -2.38 -0.34 12.13
C GLU A 60 -1.50 -1.34 11.33
N ARG A 61 -2.02 -1.87 10.22
CA ARG A 61 -1.32 -2.92 9.45
C ARG A 61 -0.44 -2.42 8.33
N TYR A 62 -0.70 -1.21 7.82
CA TYR A 62 0.03 -0.71 6.64
C TYR A 62 0.64 0.67 6.85
N TRP A 63 -0.13 1.67 7.30
CA TRP A 63 0.36 3.04 7.44
C TRP A 63 1.42 3.18 8.54
N ASN A 64 1.13 2.69 9.75
CA ASN A 64 2.05 2.78 10.88
C ASN A 64 3.31 1.95 10.66
N PRO A 65 3.25 0.69 10.21
CA PRO A 65 4.47 -0.10 9.98
C PRO A 65 5.43 0.48 8.94
N VAL A 66 4.92 1.18 7.91
CA VAL A 66 5.78 1.90 6.96
C VAL A 66 6.13 3.31 7.43
N ARG A 67 5.72 3.70 8.63
CA ARG A 67 5.99 5.02 9.24
C ARG A 67 5.65 6.18 8.29
N ALA A 68 4.55 6.05 7.56
CA ALA A 68 4.19 6.97 6.47
C ALA A 68 4.10 8.43 6.93
N SER A 69 3.64 8.68 8.16
CA SER A 69 3.54 10.04 8.72
C SER A 69 4.88 10.76 8.85
N GLU A 70 5.99 10.01 8.93
CA GLU A 70 7.34 10.54 9.10
C GLU A 70 8.12 10.68 7.78
N LEU A 71 7.56 10.17 6.68
CA LEU A 71 8.13 10.27 5.33
C LEU A 71 7.85 11.65 4.69
N PRO A 72 8.62 12.05 3.67
CA PRO A 72 8.28 13.21 2.86
C PRO A 72 6.86 13.10 2.29
N VAL A 73 6.09 14.18 2.34
CA VAL A 73 4.66 14.20 1.95
C VAL A 73 4.45 13.57 0.57
N ARG A 74 5.35 13.87 -0.38
CA ARG A 74 5.28 13.43 -1.78
C ARG A 74 5.31 11.90 -1.96
N VAL A 75 5.93 11.15 -1.03
CA VAL A 75 6.08 9.69 -1.14
C VAL A 75 5.17 8.89 -0.22
N ARG A 76 4.52 9.54 0.75
CA ARG A 76 3.70 8.85 1.78
C ARG A 76 2.67 7.91 1.19
N TYR A 77 1.87 8.44 0.27
CA TYR A 77 0.79 7.66 -0.35
C TYR A 77 1.34 6.51 -1.21
N ALA A 78 2.38 6.75 -2.00
CA ALA A 78 2.98 5.70 -2.83
C ALA A 78 3.57 4.55 -1.99
N VAL A 79 4.17 4.85 -0.84
CA VAL A 79 4.69 3.84 0.09
C VAL A 79 3.55 3.08 0.78
N PHE A 80 2.52 3.78 1.23
CA PHE A 80 1.31 3.17 1.81
C PHE A 80 0.59 2.28 0.81
N ASP A 81 0.32 2.77 -0.39
CA ASP A 81 -0.30 2.02 -1.48
C ASP A 81 0.51 0.77 -1.85
N ALA A 82 1.83 0.88 -1.90
CA ALA A 82 2.71 -0.25 -2.12
C ALA A 82 2.64 -1.28 -0.98
N ALA A 83 2.53 -0.83 0.27
CA ALA A 83 2.40 -1.71 1.44
C ALA A 83 1.09 -2.51 1.41
N VAL A 84 0.00 -1.87 1.02
CA VAL A 84 -1.31 -2.54 0.87
C VAL A 84 -1.26 -3.60 -0.23
N ASN A 85 -0.67 -3.28 -1.39
CA ASN A 85 -0.70 -4.17 -2.56
C ASN A 85 0.36 -5.26 -2.57
N SER A 86 1.52 -5.01 -1.96
CA SER A 86 2.70 -5.89 -2.06
C SER A 86 3.31 -6.25 -0.71
N GLY A 87 2.69 -5.80 0.38
CA GLY A 87 3.14 -6.03 1.74
C GLY A 87 4.13 -4.98 2.23
N VAL A 88 4.12 -4.78 3.55
CA VAL A 88 4.92 -3.77 4.27
C VAL A 88 6.42 -3.93 4.00
N GLY A 89 6.94 -5.17 4.12
CA GLY A 89 8.37 -5.44 3.91
C GLY A 89 8.83 -5.14 2.49
N GLN A 90 8.03 -5.46 1.47
CA GLN A 90 8.38 -5.18 0.08
C GLN A 90 8.33 -3.68 -0.22
N SER A 91 7.32 -2.98 0.28
CA SER A 91 7.22 -1.52 0.18
C SER A 91 8.42 -0.83 0.82
N ALA A 92 8.80 -1.27 2.04
CA ALA A 92 9.98 -0.76 2.74
C ALA A 92 11.27 -0.96 1.93
N LYS A 93 11.48 -2.16 1.35
CA LYS A 93 12.65 -2.44 0.51
C LYS A 93 12.72 -1.56 -0.73
N TRP A 94 11.60 -1.27 -1.38
CA TRP A 94 11.59 -0.33 -2.52
C TRP A 94 11.95 1.08 -2.11
N LEU A 95 11.42 1.58 -0.99
CA LEU A 95 11.79 2.88 -0.45
C LEU A 95 13.28 2.95 -0.09
N GLN A 96 13.79 1.92 0.58
CA GLN A 96 15.20 1.84 1.01
C GLN A 96 16.16 1.86 -0.19
N ARG A 97 15.88 1.06 -1.22
CA ARG A 97 16.68 1.09 -2.46
C ARG A 97 16.60 2.46 -3.15
N ALA A 98 15.41 3.07 -3.18
CA ALA A 98 15.22 4.40 -3.77
C ALA A 98 15.99 5.49 -3.00
N ALA A 99 16.10 5.35 -1.68
CA ALA A 99 16.83 6.25 -0.81
C ALA A 99 18.35 5.94 -0.70
N GLY A 100 18.81 4.83 -1.33
CA GLY A 100 20.22 4.45 -1.32
C GLY A 100 20.73 3.86 0.00
N VAL A 101 19.85 3.22 0.78
CA VAL A 101 20.21 2.54 2.03
C VAL A 101 19.96 1.04 1.94
N THR A 102 20.49 0.28 2.91
CA THR A 102 20.32 -1.17 3.00
C THR A 102 18.82 -1.55 3.02
N ALA A 103 18.42 -2.44 2.12
CA ALA A 103 17.03 -2.87 1.97
C ALA A 103 16.72 -4.10 2.85
N ASP A 104 16.61 -3.87 4.17
CA ASP A 104 16.23 -4.91 5.15
C ASP A 104 14.73 -5.11 5.31
N GLY A 105 13.91 -4.20 4.77
CA GLY A 105 12.45 -4.27 4.82
C GLY A 105 11.82 -3.67 6.07
N VAL A 106 12.61 -2.95 6.89
CA VAL A 106 12.15 -2.27 8.11
C VAL A 106 12.50 -0.78 8.04
N ILE A 107 11.49 0.09 8.09
CA ILE A 107 11.71 1.54 8.06
C ILE A 107 12.11 2.02 9.44
N GLY A 108 13.42 2.08 9.67
CA GLY A 108 14.03 2.61 10.89
C GLY A 108 14.53 4.06 10.73
N PRO A 109 15.19 4.60 11.77
CA PRO A 109 15.69 5.99 11.75
C PRO A 109 16.61 6.28 10.57
N ARG A 110 17.45 5.32 10.17
CA ARG A 110 18.38 5.48 9.03
C ARG A 110 17.62 5.62 7.71
N THR A 111 16.57 4.81 7.49
CA THR A 111 15.74 4.91 6.30
C THR A 111 15.00 6.24 6.25
N LEU A 112 14.45 6.69 7.38
CA LEU A 112 13.76 7.98 7.46
C LEU A 112 14.70 9.15 7.19
N ALA A 113 15.88 9.14 7.78
CA ALA A 113 16.89 10.20 7.56
C ALA A 113 17.25 10.30 6.08
N ALA A 114 17.52 9.18 5.42
CA ALA A 114 17.86 9.14 4.00
C ALA A 114 16.69 9.57 3.11
N ALA A 115 15.47 9.12 3.40
CA ALA A 115 14.27 9.50 2.65
C ALA A 115 13.97 11.00 2.77
N ASN A 116 14.11 11.57 3.97
CA ASN A 116 13.87 13.00 4.22
C ASN A 116 15.00 13.91 3.68
N ALA A 117 16.21 13.39 3.49
CA ALA A 117 17.31 14.13 2.88
C ALA A 117 17.28 14.09 1.34
N ALA A 118 16.57 13.14 0.74
CA ALA A 118 16.49 12.98 -0.70
C ALA A 118 15.56 14.04 -1.34
N ASN A 119 15.80 14.36 -2.63
CA ASN A 119 14.81 15.08 -3.42
C ASN A 119 13.53 14.23 -3.50
N PRO A 120 12.37 14.73 -3.07
CA PRO A 120 11.17 13.91 -2.92
C PRO A 120 10.61 13.40 -4.26
N ASP A 121 10.70 14.18 -5.35
CA ASP A 121 10.24 13.74 -6.67
C ASP A 121 11.16 12.67 -7.27
N ALA A 122 12.48 12.83 -7.11
CA ALA A 122 13.43 11.82 -7.53
C ALA A 122 13.28 10.52 -6.71
N LEU A 123 12.97 10.63 -5.41
CA LEU A 123 12.69 9.50 -4.54
C LEU A 123 11.44 8.74 -5.01
N LEU A 124 10.35 9.47 -5.26
CA LEU A 124 9.11 8.91 -5.80
C LEU A 124 9.34 8.19 -7.13
N CYS A 125 10.02 8.85 -8.06
CA CYS A 125 10.31 8.28 -9.38
C CYS A 125 11.08 6.95 -9.27
N ARG A 126 12.14 6.90 -8.46
CA ARG A 126 12.92 5.67 -8.22
C ARG A 126 12.11 4.56 -7.56
N LEU A 127 11.25 4.90 -6.59
CA LEU A 127 10.36 3.95 -5.93
C LEU A 127 9.37 3.34 -6.91
N LEU A 128 8.69 4.18 -7.69
CA LEU A 128 7.69 3.72 -8.66
C LEU A 128 8.31 2.93 -9.82
N ALA A 129 9.51 3.30 -10.27
CA ALA A 129 10.25 2.54 -11.28
C ALA A 129 10.57 1.11 -10.83
N GLN A 130 11.01 0.92 -9.57
CA GLN A 130 11.23 -0.41 -9.01
C GLN A 130 9.94 -1.23 -8.93
N ARG A 131 8.87 -0.60 -8.46
CA ARG A 131 7.57 -1.23 -8.36
C ARG A 131 7.03 -1.67 -9.73
N LEU A 132 7.15 -0.81 -10.75
CA LEU A 132 6.72 -1.13 -12.10
C LEU A 132 7.52 -2.30 -12.69
N ARG A 133 8.85 -2.31 -12.54
CA ARG A 133 9.69 -3.44 -12.98
C ARG A 133 9.27 -4.74 -12.30
N PHE A 134 9.09 -4.73 -10.99
CA PHE A 134 8.62 -5.90 -10.25
C PHE A 134 7.29 -6.44 -10.80
N MET A 135 6.32 -5.56 -11.04
CA MET A 135 5.02 -5.97 -11.58
C MET A 135 5.12 -6.47 -13.03
N ALA A 136 5.98 -5.85 -13.85
CA ALA A 136 6.18 -6.26 -15.24
C ALA A 136 6.77 -7.68 -15.36
N ASP A 137 7.53 -8.13 -14.36
CA ASP A 137 8.12 -9.46 -14.30
C ASP A 137 7.17 -10.53 -13.74
N LEU A 138 5.98 -10.13 -13.25
CA LEU A 138 5.01 -11.09 -12.73
C LEU A 138 4.32 -11.87 -13.85
N PRO A 139 4.12 -13.20 -13.69
CA PRO A 139 3.38 -14.03 -14.66
C PRO A 139 1.95 -13.52 -14.93
N THR A 140 1.39 -12.77 -14.01
CA THR A 140 0.03 -12.19 -14.08
C THR A 140 -0.03 -10.85 -14.83
N TRP A 141 1.12 -10.30 -15.26
CA TRP A 141 1.18 -9.04 -16.01
C TRP A 141 0.24 -9.00 -17.23
N PRO A 142 0.13 -10.04 -18.07
CA PRO A 142 -0.79 -10.01 -19.22
C PRO A 142 -2.25 -9.74 -18.83
N ALA A 143 -2.67 -10.20 -17.65
CA ALA A 143 -4.03 -10.01 -17.17
C ALA A 143 -4.23 -8.64 -16.46
N PHE A 144 -3.28 -8.19 -15.66
CA PHE A 144 -3.43 -7.06 -14.74
C PHE A 144 -2.55 -5.85 -15.07
N GLY A 145 -1.56 -5.98 -15.94
CA GLY A 145 -0.54 -4.98 -16.20
C GLY A 145 -1.10 -3.61 -16.63
N ARG A 146 -2.18 -3.59 -17.41
CA ARG A 146 -2.83 -2.34 -17.83
C ARG A 146 -3.41 -1.57 -16.64
N GLY A 147 -4.04 -2.25 -15.69
CA GLY A 147 -4.54 -1.66 -14.45
C GLY A 147 -3.41 -1.17 -13.54
N TRP A 148 -2.36 -1.98 -13.42
CA TRP A 148 -1.18 -1.62 -12.62
C TRP A 148 -0.42 -0.42 -13.20
N ALA A 149 -0.26 -0.35 -14.52
CA ALA A 149 0.35 0.81 -15.18
C ALA A 149 -0.45 2.10 -14.90
N ARG A 150 -1.78 2.06 -15.01
CA ARG A 150 -2.65 3.20 -14.68
C ARG A 150 -2.51 3.62 -13.22
N ARG A 151 -2.40 2.67 -12.28
CA ARG A 151 -2.18 2.97 -10.87
C ARG A 151 -0.83 3.66 -10.66
N ILE A 152 0.24 3.19 -11.29
CA ILE A 152 1.56 3.82 -11.20
C ILE A 152 1.53 5.25 -11.76
N THR A 153 0.89 5.49 -12.90
CA THR A 153 0.78 6.85 -13.47
C THR A 153 0.01 7.79 -12.56
N SER A 154 -1.10 7.33 -11.97
CA SER A 154 -1.87 8.10 -10.99
C SER A 154 -1.02 8.50 -9.76
N LEU A 155 -0.12 7.62 -9.30
CA LEU A 155 0.80 7.91 -8.20
C LEU A 155 1.91 8.92 -8.58
N MET A 156 2.24 9.05 -9.87
CA MET A 156 3.19 10.05 -10.36
C MET A 156 2.59 11.45 -10.40
N GLU A 157 1.30 11.53 -10.74
CA GLU A 157 0.57 12.80 -10.87
C GLU A 157 0.26 13.45 -9.51
N GLY A 158 0.16 12.66 -8.45
CA GLY A 158 0.07 13.10 -7.06
C GLY A 158 -1.16 13.17 -6.39
#